data_6f19c6f6b73f6e3ff92cb6e07f09b50a
#
_entry.id   6f19c6f6b73f6e3ff92cb6e07f09b50a
#
_cell.length_a   1.000
_cell.length_b   1.000
_cell.length_c   1.000
_cell.angle_alpha   90.00
_cell.angle_beta   90.00
_cell.angle_gamma   90.00
#
_symmetry.space_group_name_H-M   'P 1'
#
loop_
_entity.id
_entity.type
_entity.pdbx_description
1 polymer ?
#
loop_
_entity_poly.entity_id
_entity_poly.type
_entity_poly.pdbx_seq_one_letter_code
_entity_poly.pdbx_strand_id
1 'polypeptide(L)'
;MSSFGKHYDVIVLGAGGAGLMCALTAGQRGRRVLVLEHNDAVGKKIGISGGGRCNFTNLGATAANYLSQSKDFCKSALARYKPADFIAMVERHKIAYHEKTLGQQFCNGSSRQIIEMLLKECAEGGVTIRCATRVFEVEKQDRFRVETDAGLFTSDSLVIATGGLSFAKLGASDFGYRLAK
;
A
#
# COMPACT_ATOMS: atom_id res chain seq x y z
N MET A 1 -7.57 -33.30 10.01
CA MET A 1 -8.54 -32.44 9.34
C MET A 1 -7.75 -31.32 8.64
N SER A 2 -7.68 -31.34 7.32
CA SER A 2 -6.95 -30.35 6.52
C SER A 2 -7.68 -29.02 6.66
N SER A 3 -7.14 -28.10 7.43
CA SER A 3 -7.61 -26.72 7.53
C SER A 3 -7.25 -26.03 6.20
N PHE A 4 -8.13 -26.11 5.21
CA PHE A 4 -7.99 -25.33 4.01
C PHE A 4 -8.05 -23.85 4.40
N GLY A 5 -6.91 -23.18 4.32
CA GLY A 5 -6.81 -21.76 4.59
C GLY A 5 -7.77 -20.96 3.71
N LYS A 6 -8.25 -19.81 4.22
CA LYS A 6 -9.15 -18.95 3.47
C LYS A 6 -8.45 -18.43 2.19
N HIS A 7 -9.09 -18.64 1.04
CA HIS A 7 -8.53 -18.28 -0.26
C HIS A 7 -8.95 -16.86 -0.70
N TYR A 8 -8.01 -16.13 -1.30
CA TYR A 8 -8.20 -14.81 -1.90
C TYR A 8 -7.63 -14.79 -3.33
N ASP A 9 -8.08 -13.85 -4.16
CA ASP A 9 -7.50 -13.66 -5.47
C ASP A 9 -6.13 -12.96 -5.35
N VAL A 10 -6.02 -12.03 -4.37
CA VAL A 10 -4.80 -11.29 -4.09
C VAL A 10 -4.55 -11.19 -2.59
N ILE A 11 -3.32 -11.49 -2.15
CA ILE A 11 -2.83 -11.13 -0.82
C ILE A 11 -1.80 -10.01 -0.99
N VAL A 12 -1.95 -8.93 -0.21
CA VAL A 12 -1.03 -7.80 -0.15
C VAL A 12 -0.34 -7.79 1.21
N LEU A 13 0.98 -7.83 1.23
CA LEU A 13 1.79 -7.75 2.44
C LEU A 13 2.20 -6.30 2.69
N GLY A 14 1.65 -5.69 3.74
CA GLY A 14 1.86 -4.32 4.14
C GLY A 14 0.70 -3.38 3.79
N ALA A 15 0.20 -2.65 4.79
CA ALA A 15 -0.87 -1.66 4.67
C ALA A 15 -0.34 -0.22 4.68
N GLY A 16 0.78 0.02 4.02
CA GLY A 16 1.28 1.37 3.68
C GLY A 16 0.59 1.95 2.45
N GLY A 17 1.05 3.11 1.97
CA GLY A 17 0.48 3.77 0.79
C GLY A 17 0.43 2.86 -0.45
N ALA A 18 1.52 2.17 -0.76
CA ALA A 18 1.58 1.26 -1.91
C ALA A 18 0.61 0.07 -1.77
N GLY A 19 0.56 -0.55 -0.58
CA GLY A 19 -0.31 -1.70 -0.32
C GLY A 19 -1.79 -1.32 -0.36
N LEU A 20 -2.17 -0.22 0.26
CA LEU A 20 -3.56 0.26 0.24
C LEU A 20 -4.00 0.66 -1.17
N MET A 21 -3.16 1.36 -1.95
CA MET A 21 -3.44 1.71 -3.35
C MET A 21 -3.59 0.48 -4.23
N CYS A 22 -2.75 -0.53 -4.06
CA CYS A 22 -2.87 -1.80 -4.77
C CYS A 22 -4.17 -2.52 -4.40
N ALA A 23 -4.45 -2.60 -3.10
CA ALA A 23 -5.61 -3.32 -2.57
C ALA A 23 -6.94 -2.70 -3.02
N LEU A 24 -7.11 -1.37 -2.88
CA LEU A 24 -8.31 -0.69 -3.35
C LEU A 24 -8.52 -0.85 -4.86
N THR A 25 -7.44 -0.74 -5.65
CA THR A 25 -7.51 -0.91 -7.11
C THR A 25 -7.93 -2.32 -7.50
N ALA A 26 -7.39 -3.35 -6.84
CA ALA A 26 -7.76 -4.74 -7.09
C ALA A 26 -9.20 -5.02 -6.63
N GLY A 27 -9.59 -4.52 -5.45
CA GLY A 27 -10.94 -4.68 -4.90
C GLY A 27 -12.01 -4.03 -5.78
N GLN A 28 -11.80 -2.78 -6.22
CA GLN A 28 -12.70 -2.07 -7.14
C GLN A 28 -12.82 -2.77 -8.52
N ARG A 29 -11.87 -3.63 -8.87
CA ARG A 29 -11.93 -4.51 -10.06
C ARG A 29 -12.57 -5.87 -9.76
N GLY A 30 -13.25 -6.01 -8.63
CA GLY A 30 -13.99 -7.22 -8.24
C GLY A 30 -13.12 -8.37 -7.73
N ARG A 31 -11.86 -8.12 -7.34
CA ARG A 31 -11.00 -9.15 -6.77
C ARG A 31 -11.23 -9.27 -5.25
N ARG A 32 -11.20 -10.51 -4.74
CA ARG A 32 -11.19 -10.75 -3.29
C ARG A 32 -9.78 -10.50 -2.77
N VAL A 33 -9.61 -9.40 -2.02
CA VAL A 33 -8.30 -8.94 -1.56
C VAL A 33 -8.17 -9.07 -0.06
N LEU A 34 -7.03 -9.59 0.41
CA LEU A 34 -6.60 -9.57 1.80
C LEU A 34 -5.33 -8.74 1.92
N VAL A 35 -5.35 -7.76 2.81
CA VAL A 35 -4.15 -7.03 3.22
C VAL A 35 -3.71 -7.53 4.59
N LEU A 36 -2.45 -7.90 4.73
CA LEU A 36 -1.82 -8.30 5.98
C LEU A 36 -0.82 -7.23 6.43
N GLU A 37 -1.01 -6.69 7.62
CA GLU A 37 -0.15 -5.68 8.23
C GLU A 37 0.36 -6.18 9.58
N HIS A 38 1.66 -6.18 9.78
CA HIS A 38 2.28 -6.64 11.04
C HIS A 38 2.11 -5.65 12.19
N ASN A 39 1.96 -4.36 11.86
CA ASN A 39 1.67 -3.34 12.84
C ASN A 39 0.19 -3.39 13.29
N ASP A 40 -0.09 -2.75 14.41
CA ASP A 40 -1.43 -2.57 14.98
C ASP A 40 -2.32 -1.59 14.19
N ALA A 41 -1.71 -0.78 13.31
CA ALA A 41 -2.42 0.23 12.51
C ALA A 41 -1.85 0.34 11.10
N VAL A 42 -2.73 0.71 10.15
CA VAL A 42 -2.38 0.98 8.76
C VAL A 42 -1.69 2.34 8.61
N GLY A 43 -0.93 2.51 7.54
CA GLY A 43 -0.46 3.82 7.09
C GLY A 43 0.51 4.52 8.03
N LYS A 44 1.20 3.84 8.95
CA LYS A 44 2.10 4.47 9.95
C LYS A 44 3.08 5.47 9.35
N LYS A 45 3.69 5.15 8.19
CA LYS A 45 4.60 6.06 7.51
C LYS A 45 3.87 7.26 6.88
N ILE A 46 2.65 7.08 6.39
CA ILE A 46 1.80 8.18 5.92
C ILE A 46 1.53 9.13 7.10
N GLY A 47 1.17 8.56 8.26
CA GLY A 47 0.84 9.30 9.48
C GLY A 47 1.89 10.32 9.93
N ILE A 48 3.18 10.00 9.78
CA ILE A 48 4.29 10.89 10.16
C ILE A 48 4.83 11.73 9.01
N SER A 49 4.43 11.44 7.77
CA SER A 49 4.97 12.13 6.60
C SER A 49 4.57 13.61 6.61
N GLY A 50 5.46 14.45 6.08
CA GLY A 50 5.21 15.88 6.00
C GLY A 50 4.92 16.57 7.33
N GLY A 51 5.50 16.09 8.43
CA GLY A 51 5.24 16.62 9.78
C GLY A 51 3.79 16.38 10.23
N GLY A 52 3.19 15.25 9.85
CA GLY A 52 1.81 14.88 10.19
C GLY A 52 0.74 15.45 9.26
N ARG A 53 1.13 16.15 8.20
CA ARG A 53 0.22 16.71 7.17
C ARG A 53 0.21 15.94 5.86
N CYS A 54 1.00 14.91 5.73
CA CYS A 54 1.20 14.10 4.53
C CYS A 54 1.58 14.93 3.29
N ASN A 55 2.84 14.84 2.87
CA ASN A 55 3.19 15.18 1.49
C ASN A 55 2.69 14.05 0.59
N PHE A 56 1.47 14.17 0.06
CA PHE A 56 0.80 13.06 -0.59
C PHE A 56 1.13 12.93 -2.08
N THR A 57 1.56 14.02 -2.73
CA THR A 57 2.04 13.98 -4.11
C THR A 57 2.88 15.21 -4.46
N ASN A 58 3.45 15.21 -5.68
CA ASN A 58 4.15 16.36 -6.25
C ASN A 58 3.71 16.53 -7.70
N LEU A 59 3.30 17.75 -8.07
CA LEU A 59 2.82 18.08 -9.43
C LEU A 59 3.87 17.83 -10.51
N GLY A 60 5.15 18.03 -10.18
CA GLY A 60 6.28 17.84 -11.08
C GLY A 60 6.83 16.41 -11.12
N ALA A 61 6.19 15.43 -10.47
CA ALA A 61 6.70 14.08 -10.44
C ALA A 61 6.66 13.41 -11.83
N THR A 62 7.83 13.09 -12.34
CA THR A 62 8.05 12.44 -13.63
C THR A 62 9.01 11.26 -13.47
N ALA A 63 9.17 10.43 -14.48
CA ALA A 63 10.13 9.32 -14.45
C ALA A 63 11.57 9.76 -14.17
N ALA A 64 11.94 10.99 -14.50
CA ALA A 64 13.27 11.55 -14.25
C ALA A 64 13.57 11.74 -12.76
N ASN A 65 12.55 11.80 -11.91
CA ASN A 65 12.70 11.94 -10.46
C ASN A 65 12.95 10.60 -9.74
N TYR A 66 12.90 9.47 -10.46
CA TYR A 66 13.09 8.14 -9.89
C TYR A 66 14.45 7.58 -10.27
N LEU A 67 15.29 7.38 -9.25
CA LEU A 67 16.63 6.81 -9.44
C LEU A 67 16.54 5.27 -9.42
N SER A 68 16.99 4.64 -10.51
CA SER A 68 17.01 3.19 -10.67
C SER A 68 18.08 2.79 -11.67
N GLN A 69 18.60 1.57 -11.55
CA GLN A 69 19.45 0.97 -12.59
C GLN A 69 18.68 0.81 -13.92
N SER A 70 17.38 0.56 -13.86
CA SER A 70 16.48 0.55 -15.01
C SER A 70 15.75 1.90 -15.11
N LYS A 71 16.22 2.78 -15.97
CA LYS A 71 15.64 4.14 -16.17
C LYS A 71 14.16 4.11 -16.63
N ASP A 72 13.74 3.00 -17.22
CA ASP A 72 12.39 2.87 -17.79
C ASP A 72 11.41 2.16 -16.87
N PHE A 73 11.89 1.62 -15.74
CA PHE A 73 11.09 0.79 -14.82
C PHE A 73 9.78 1.46 -14.37
N CYS A 74 9.81 2.74 -14.02
CA CYS A 74 8.64 3.45 -13.50
C CYS A 74 7.78 4.12 -14.59
N LYS A 75 8.24 4.20 -15.86
CA LYS A 75 7.56 4.97 -16.92
C LYS A 75 6.12 4.52 -17.15
N SER A 76 5.88 3.20 -17.28
CA SER A 76 4.55 2.70 -17.55
C SER A 76 3.59 2.91 -16.37
N ALA A 77 4.07 2.79 -15.14
CA ALA A 77 3.28 3.05 -13.94
C ALA A 77 2.86 4.53 -13.87
N LEU A 78 3.81 5.45 -14.06
CA LEU A 78 3.56 6.90 -14.02
C LEU A 78 2.72 7.39 -15.20
N ALA A 79 2.77 6.71 -16.35
CA ALA A 79 1.89 7.02 -17.47
C ALA A 79 0.42 6.62 -17.21
N ARG A 80 0.20 5.56 -16.42
CA ARG A 80 -1.13 5.03 -16.10
C ARG A 80 -1.76 5.68 -14.87
N TYR A 81 -0.96 6.18 -13.94
CA TYR A 81 -1.41 6.85 -12.73
C TYR A 81 -0.52 8.06 -12.43
N LYS A 82 -1.06 9.24 -12.69
CA LYS A 82 -0.36 10.52 -12.59
C LYS A 82 -0.63 11.19 -11.24
N PRO A 83 0.18 12.18 -10.84
CA PRO A 83 -0.12 13.01 -9.66
C PRO A 83 -1.54 13.57 -9.66
N ALA A 84 -2.04 14.01 -10.83
CA ALA A 84 -3.39 14.52 -10.99
C ALA A 84 -4.48 13.51 -10.64
N ASP A 85 -4.26 12.21 -10.90
CA ASP A 85 -5.24 11.17 -10.57
C ASP A 85 -5.38 10.98 -9.06
N PHE A 86 -4.27 11.09 -8.31
CA PHE A 86 -4.31 11.06 -6.86
C PHE A 86 -4.96 12.32 -6.29
N ILE A 87 -4.67 13.50 -6.85
CA ILE A 87 -5.32 14.78 -6.48
C ILE A 87 -6.84 14.66 -6.70
N ALA A 88 -7.27 14.16 -7.84
CA ALA A 88 -8.70 13.96 -8.10
C ALA A 88 -9.37 13.03 -7.07
N MET A 89 -8.66 12.01 -6.56
CA MET A 89 -9.14 11.19 -5.45
C MET A 89 -9.27 12.00 -4.17
N VAL A 90 -8.26 12.80 -3.81
CA VAL A 90 -8.26 13.68 -2.63
C VAL A 90 -9.44 14.67 -2.69
N GLU A 91 -9.70 15.26 -3.86
CA GLU A 91 -10.80 16.19 -4.10
C GLU A 91 -12.19 15.52 -4.00
N ARG A 92 -12.36 14.30 -4.55
CA ARG A 92 -13.60 13.52 -4.39
C ARG A 92 -13.94 13.29 -2.92
N HIS A 93 -12.93 13.12 -2.07
CA HIS A 93 -13.08 12.97 -0.63
C HIS A 93 -13.15 14.31 0.12
N LYS A 94 -13.17 15.44 -0.59
CA LYS A 94 -13.29 16.80 -0.03
C LYS A 94 -12.19 17.11 1.00
N ILE A 95 -10.99 16.58 0.80
CA ILE A 95 -9.84 16.85 1.64
C ILE A 95 -9.19 18.14 1.17
N ALA A 96 -9.17 19.15 2.03
CA ALA A 96 -8.51 20.42 1.73
C ALA A 96 -6.99 20.26 1.78
N TYR A 97 -6.31 20.83 0.79
CA TYR A 97 -4.85 20.76 0.64
C TYR A 97 -4.27 22.06 0.10
N HIS A 98 -2.97 22.19 0.13
CA HIS A 98 -2.22 23.31 -0.43
C HIS A 98 -0.90 22.87 -1.05
N GLU A 99 -0.41 23.62 -1.98
CA GLU A 99 0.97 23.53 -2.45
C GLU A 99 1.90 24.25 -1.47
N LYS A 100 2.98 23.59 -1.06
CA LYS A 100 3.98 24.16 -0.17
C LYS A 100 5.13 24.77 -0.97
N THR A 101 5.97 23.95 -1.56
CA THR A 101 7.13 24.35 -2.38
C THR A 101 7.36 23.33 -3.47
N LEU A 102 7.82 23.78 -4.65
CA LEU A 102 8.26 22.90 -5.73
C LEU A 102 7.22 21.84 -6.15
N GLY A 103 5.94 22.20 -6.14
CA GLY A 103 4.86 21.29 -6.53
C GLY A 103 4.41 20.27 -5.47
N GLN A 104 4.99 20.30 -4.27
CA GLN A 104 4.61 19.40 -3.17
C GLN A 104 3.21 19.72 -2.64
N GLN A 105 2.34 18.72 -2.55
CA GLN A 105 0.97 18.85 -2.08
C GLN A 105 0.80 18.29 -0.67
N PHE A 106 0.25 19.09 0.24
CA PHE A 106 0.06 18.74 1.64
C PHE A 106 -1.40 18.91 2.08
N CYS A 107 -1.90 18.03 2.92
CA CYS A 107 -3.20 18.25 3.57
C CYS A 107 -3.15 19.51 4.46
N ASN A 108 -4.23 20.28 4.46
CA ASN A 108 -4.38 21.42 5.38
C ASN A 108 -4.54 20.95 6.83
N GLY A 109 -5.26 19.86 7.03
CA GLY A 109 -5.51 19.26 8.34
C GLY A 109 -4.42 18.24 8.73
N SER A 110 -4.71 16.98 8.62
CA SER A 110 -3.89 15.88 9.10
C SER A 110 -3.67 14.82 8.03
N SER A 111 -2.52 14.16 8.07
CA SER A 111 -2.21 12.93 7.32
C SER A 111 -3.24 11.81 7.52
N ARG A 112 -3.96 11.83 8.64
CA ARG A 112 -5.05 10.89 8.93
C ARG A 112 -6.13 10.93 7.87
N GLN A 113 -6.43 12.11 7.28
CA GLN A 113 -7.42 12.25 6.22
C GLN A 113 -7.07 11.41 4.98
N ILE A 114 -5.79 11.32 4.61
CA ILE A 114 -5.33 10.45 3.52
C ILE A 114 -5.48 8.97 3.88
N ILE A 115 -5.16 8.60 5.11
CA ILE A 115 -5.32 7.21 5.58
C ILE A 115 -6.80 6.81 5.56
N GLU A 116 -7.68 7.65 6.08
CA GLU A 116 -9.13 7.42 6.12
C GLU A 116 -9.73 7.33 4.70
N MET A 117 -9.27 8.19 3.78
CA MET A 117 -9.64 8.13 2.36
C MET A 117 -9.27 6.77 1.76
N LEU A 118 -8.02 6.33 1.92
CA LEU A 118 -7.57 5.04 1.39
C LEU A 118 -8.32 3.85 1.99
N LEU A 119 -8.63 3.91 3.29
CA LEU A 119 -9.43 2.89 3.97
C LEU A 119 -10.87 2.85 3.45
N LYS A 120 -11.47 4.00 3.20
CA LYS A 120 -12.82 4.09 2.62
C LYS A 120 -12.85 3.49 1.21
N GLU A 121 -11.92 3.84 0.36
CA GLU A 121 -11.79 3.26 -0.99
C GLU A 121 -11.55 1.73 -0.94
N CYS A 122 -10.76 1.25 0.03
CA CYS A 122 -10.60 -0.19 0.28
C CYS A 122 -11.91 -0.84 0.69
N ALA A 123 -12.68 -0.22 1.59
CA ALA A 123 -13.97 -0.74 2.06
C ALA A 123 -14.99 -0.79 0.92
N GLU A 124 -15.06 0.24 0.08
CA GLU A 124 -15.91 0.27 -1.12
C GLU A 124 -15.53 -0.83 -2.12
N GLY A 125 -14.24 -1.19 -2.21
CA GLY A 125 -13.73 -2.32 -3.00
C GLY A 125 -13.88 -3.69 -2.32
N GLY A 126 -14.49 -3.78 -1.13
CA GLY A 126 -14.66 -5.04 -0.40
C GLY A 126 -13.35 -5.66 0.11
N VAL A 127 -12.30 -4.86 0.30
CA VAL A 127 -10.98 -5.32 0.76
C VAL A 127 -11.04 -5.71 2.23
N THR A 128 -10.51 -6.90 2.55
CA THR A 128 -10.28 -7.32 3.94
C THR A 128 -8.90 -6.87 4.40
N ILE A 129 -8.82 -6.11 5.49
CA ILE A 129 -7.54 -5.68 6.09
C ILE A 129 -7.40 -6.32 7.47
N ARG A 130 -6.24 -6.92 7.73
CA ARG A 130 -5.86 -7.48 9.03
C ARG A 130 -4.57 -6.83 9.50
N CYS A 131 -4.69 -6.01 10.54
CA CYS A 131 -3.55 -5.49 11.30
C CYS A 131 -3.10 -6.49 12.38
N ALA A 132 -1.97 -6.21 13.02
CA ALA A 132 -1.34 -7.04 14.04
C ALA A 132 -1.22 -8.51 13.59
N THR A 133 -0.96 -8.74 12.29
CA THR A 133 -0.84 -10.08 11.70
C THR A 133 0.57 -10.27 11.16
N ARG A 134 1.33 -11.12 11.81
CA ARG A 134 2.71 -11.44 11.41
C ARG A 134 2.72 -12.58 10.40
N VAL A 135 3.38 -12.35 9.27
CA VAL A 135 3.69 -13.40 8.29
C VAL A 135 4.99 -14.08 8.68
N PHE A 136 4.97 -15.39 8.77
CA PHE A 136 6.14 -16.21 9.07
C PHE A 136 6.81 -16.72 7.80
N GLU A 137 5.99 -17.27 6.91
CA GLU A 137 6.46 -17.93 5.70
C GLU A 137 5.54 -17.67 4.51
N VAL A 138 6.13 -17.63 3.34
CA VAL A 138 5.41 -17.58 2.07
C VAL A 138 6.03 -18.59 1.13
N GLU A 139 5.19 -19.50 0.64
CA GLU A 139 5.55 -20.49 -0.36
C GLU A 139 4.79 -20.25 -1.67
N LYS A 140 5.43 -20.51 -2.79
CA LYS A 140 4.81 -20.55 -4.11
C LYS A 140 4.81 -21.97 -4.62
N GLN A 141 3.62 -22.55 -4.73
CA GLN A 141 3.33 -23.81 -5.43
C GLN A 141 2.41 -23.46 -6.61
N ASP A 142 1.30 -24.18 -6.78
CA ASP A 142 0.25 -23.77 -7.72
C ASP A 142 -0.34 -22.40 -7.34
N ARG A 143 -0.43 -22.14 -6.02
CA ARG A 143 -0.88 -20.90 -5.40
C ARG A 143 0.15 -20.41 -4.38
N PHE A 144 0.04 -19.13 -4.01
CA PHE A 144 0.76 -18.63 -2.85
C PHE A 144 0.11 -19.15 -1.57
N ARG A 145 0.93 -19.65 -0.66
CA ARG A 145 0.57 -20.02 0.71
C ARG A 145 1.26 -19.04 1.65
N VAL A 146 0.49 -18.39 2.50
CA VAL A 146 0.98 -17.38 3.45
C VAL A 146 0.65 -17.85 4.86
N GLU A 147 1.67 -18.27 5.61
CA GLU A 147 1.55 -18.69 6.99
C GLU A 147 1.70 -17.50 7.94
N THR A 148 0.77 -17.37 8.87
CA THR A 148 0.69 -16.25 9.81
C THR A 148 0.32 -16.71 11.21
N ASP A 149 0.48 -15.81 12.19
CA ASP A 149 -0.04 -16.02 13.56
C ASP A 149 -1.58 -16.10 13.64
N ALA A 150 -2.28 -15.63 12.59
CA ALA A 150 -3.74 -15.71 12.47
C ALA A 150 -4.22 -16.91 11.60
N GLY A 151 -3.30 -17.83 11.24
CA GLY A 151 -3.58 -19.02 10.44
C GLY A 151 -3.02 -18.95 9.02
N LEU A 152 -3.43 -19.92 8.20
CA LEU A 152 -2.99 -20.08 6.82
C LEU A 152 -3.95 -19.36 5.85
N PHE A 153 -3.38 -18.60 4.92
CA PHE A 153 -4.10 -17.99 3.79
C PHE A 153 -3.51 -18.45 2.46
N THR A 154 -4.33 -18.48 1.42
CA THR A 154 -3.86 -18.79 0.07
C THR A 154 -4.32 -17.73 -0.93
N SER A 155 -3.54 -17.51 -2.01
CA SER A 155 -3.95 -16.60 -3.08
C SER A 155 -3.37 -17.00 -4.43
N ASP A 156 -4.01 -16.52 -5.49
CA ASP A 156 -3.50 -16.65 -6.86
C ASP A 156 -2.35 -15.66 -7.13
N SER A 157 -2.40 -14.48 -6.50
CA SER A 157 -1.38 -13.44 -6.60
C SER A 157 -0.93 -12.95 -5.24
N LEU A 158 0.36 -12.62 -5.12
CA LEU A 158 0.96 -12.02 -3.93
C LEU A 158 1.61 -10.69 -4.30
N VAL A 159 1.39 -9.66 -3.47
CA VAL A 159 2.01 -8.34 -3.61
C VAL A 159 2.86 -8.05 -2.38
N ILE A 160 4.14 -7.77 -2.60
CA ILE A 160 5.06 -7.35 -1.56
C ILE A 160 5.06 -5.82 -1.51
N ALA A 161 4.40 -5.25 -0.50
CA ALA A 161 4.28 -3.81 -0.27
C ALA A 161 4.78 -3.39 1.12
N THR A 162 5.74 -4.14 1.67
CA THR A 162 6.27 -3.97 3.03
C THR A 162 7.10 -2.71 3.22
N GLY A 163 7.39 -1.98 2.13
CA GLY A 163 8.23 -0.80 2.14
C GLY A 163 9.73 -1.13 2.23
N GLY A 164 10.54 -0.09 2.29
CA GLY A 164 11.99 -0.20 2.41
C GLY A 164 12.49 0.01 3.84
N LEU A 165 13.79 -0.15 4.05
CA LEU A 165 14.48 -0.13 5.35
C LEU A 165 14.59 1.26 6.02
N SER A 166 13.91 2.28 5.49
CA SER A 166 14.12 3.69 5.85
C SER A 166 13.70 4.09 7.28
N PHE A 167 12.86 3.32 7.96
CA PHE A 167 12.33 3.67 9.30
C PHE A 167 12.11 2.44 10.18
N ALA A 168 13.18 1.94 10.80
CA ALA A 168 13.14 0.76 11.66
C ALA A 168 12.12 0.90 12.81
N LYS A 169 11.99 2.09 13.42
CA LYS A 169 11.03 2.37 14.50
C LYS A 169 9.56 2.21 14.10
N LEU A 170 9.25 2.19 12.81
CA LEU A 170 7.91 1.95 12.26
C LEU A 170 7.73 0.52 11.76
N GLY A 171 8.62 -0.39 12.14
CA GLY A 171 8.54 -1.80 11.74
C GLY A 171 9.14 -2.10 10.37
N ALA A 172 9.95 -1.20 9.79
CA ALA A 172 10.66 -1.48 8.56
C ALA A 172 11.63 -2.66 8.75
N SER A 173 11.55 -3.66 7.88
CA SER A 173 12.38 -4.85 7.90
C SER A 173 12.81 -5.23 6.48
N ASP A 174 13.79 -6.12 6.39
CA ASP A 174 14.27 -6.70 5.13
C ASP A 174 13.38 -7.85 4.61
N PHE A 175 12.28 -8.14 5.30
CA PHE A 175 11.39 -9.27 5.00
C PHE A 175 10.99 -9.30 3.52
N GLY A 176 10.52 -8.17 2.97
CA GLY A 176 10.13 -8.10 1.57
C GLY A 176 11.29 -8.33 0.59
N TYR A 177 12.50 -7.89 0.94
CA TYR A 177 13.70 -8.15 0.12
C TYR A 177 14.12 -9.61 0.14
N ARG A 178 14.01 -10.28 1.29
CA ARG A 178 14.30 -11.71 1.39
C ARG A 178 13.28 -12.55 0.62
N LEU A 179 12.03 -12.14 0.66
CA LEU A 179 10.93 -12.83 -0.02
C LEU A 179 10.99 -12.67 -1.55
N ALA A 180 11.59 -11.58 -2.03
CA ALA A 180 11.71 -11.28 -3.47
C ALA A 180 12.97 -11.88 -4.13
N LYS A 181 13.89 -12.52 -3.36
CA LYS A 181 15.06 -13.24 -3.85
C LYS A 181 14.73 -14.68 -4.21
#